data_12ad875c6a15217f84e22cb9d50f7665
#
_entry.id   12ad875c6a15217f84e22cb9d50f7665
#
_cell.length_a   1.000
_cell.length_b   1.000
_cell.length_c   1.000
_cell.angle_alpha   90.00
_cell.angle_beta   90.00
_cell.angle_gamma   90.00
#
_symmetry.space_group_name_H-M   'P 1'
#
loop_
_entity.id
_entity.type
_entity.pdbx_description
1 polymer ?
#
loop_
_entity_poly.entity_id
_entity_poly.type
_entity_poly.pdbx_seq_one_letter_code
_entity_poly.pdbx_strand_id
1 'polypeptide(L)'
;MLKNTLGWMAVALVCEGCSQPGSIVGMAPAELPMPKQIDVVFNHNARSRYRSPLTGEWRNGDDMEAWLIEAIDGATEEVLVAVQELSLPRIAQALIAAQQRGIRVAVVLENNYRHAW
;
A
#
# COMPACT_ATOMS: atom_id res chain seq x y z
N MET A 1 -19.70 49.22 -14.54
CA MET A 1 -18.88 49.17 -13.34
C MET A 1 -19.46 48.19 -12.32
N LEU A 2 -19.56 46.91 -12.65
CA LEU A 2 -20.08 45.86 -11.74
C LEU A 2 -19.39 44.53 -12.04
N LYS A 3 -18.10 44.43 -11.83
CA LYS A 3 -17.33 43.20 -12.06
C LYS A 3 -16.35 42.79 -10.95
N ASN A 4 -16.33 43.50 -9.82
CA ASN A 4 -15.33 43.22 -8.78
C ASN A 4 -15.84 42.74 -7.44
N THR A 5 -17.13 42.54 -7.29
CA THR A 5 -17.69 42.11 -5.98
C THR A 5 -17.84 40.60 -5.80
N LEU A 6 -17.86 39.82 -6.90
CA LEU A 6 -17.98 38.36 -6.76
C LEU A 6 -16.68 37.65 -6.43
N GLY A 7 -15.52 38.20 -6.79
CA GLY A 7 -14.21 37.59 -6.54
C GLY A 7 -13.79 37.62 -5.08
N TRP A 8 -14.22 38.63 -4.34
CA TRP A 8 -13.84 38.79 -2.94
C TRP A 8 -14.65 37.94 -1.96
N MET A 9 -15.92 37.66 -2.30
CA MET A 9 -16.73 36.77 -1.47
C MET A 9 -16.25 35.31 -1.50
N ALA A 10 -15.70 34.84 -2.63
CA ALA A 10 -15.19 33.48 -2.75
C ALA A 10 -13.93 33.25 -1.92
N VAL A 11 -13.06 34.28 -1.82
CA VAL A 11 -11.80 34.19 -1.02
C VAL A 11 -12.11 34.27 0.48
N ALA A 12 -13.08 35.09 0.90
CA ALA A 12 -13.45 35.20 2.31
C ALA A 12 -14.09 33.91 2.85
N LEU A 13 -14.88 33.19 2.01
CA LEU A 13 -15.50 31.92 2.39
C LEU A 13 -14.46 30.79 2.58
N VAL A 14 -13.37 30.80 1.84
CA VAL A 14 -12.30 29.81 2.00
C VAL A 14 -11.47 30.08 3.27
N CYS A 15 -11.28 31.36 3.65
CA CYS A 15 -10.58 31.70 4.88
C CYS A 15 -11.41 31.48 6.15
N GLU A 16 -12.74 31.66 6.10
CA GLU A 16 -13.61 31.39 7.25
C GLU A 16 -13.68 29.89 7.60
N GLY A 17 -13.53 29.01 6.63
CA GLY A 17 -13.47 27.55 6.84
C GLY A 17 -12.20 27.09 7.56
N CYS A 18 -11.12 27.88 7.52
CA CYS A 18 -9.87 27.54 8.20
C CYS A 18 -9.82 28.01 9.67
N SER A 19 -10.79 28.80 10.12
CA SER A 19 -10.79 29.42 11.47
C SER A 19 -11.67 28.70 12.48
N GLN A 20 -12.32 27.59 12.14
CA GLN A 20 -13.12 26.83 13.08
C GLN A 20 -12.34 25.64 13.66
N PRO A 21 -11.82 25.73 14.89
CA PRO A 21 -11.24 24.61 15.58
C PRO A 21 -12.37 23.70 16.09
N GLY A 22 -12.82 22.78 15.30
CA GLY A 22 -13.87 21.83 15.76
C GLY A 22 -14.57 21.03 14.69
N SER A 23 -14.46 21.41 13.42
CA SER A 23 -15.23 20.74 12.35
C SER A 23 -14.47 19.70 11.54
N ILE A 24 -13.24 19.37 11.91
CA ILE A 24 -12.44 18.35 11.21
C ILE A 24 -12.52 16.99 11.92
N VAL A 25 -13.27 16.91 13.01
CA VAL A 25 -13.46 15.64 13.71
C VAL A 25 -14.63 14.90 13.07
N GLY A 26 -14.37 14.00 12.15
CA GLY A 26 -15.32 12.97 11.81
C GLY A 26 -15.67 12.73 10.35
N MET A 27 -15.21 13.51 9.40
CA MET A 27 -15.35 13.10 8.00
C MET A 27 -14.02 12.49 7.52
N ALA A 28 -13.95 11.16 7.62
CA ALA A 28 -12.98 10.46 6.78
C ALA A 28 -13.23 10.90 5.33
N PRO A 29 -12.18 11.30 4.58
CA PRO A 29 -12.34 11.61 3.18
C PRO A 29 -13.05 10.45 2.49
N ALA A 30 -14.04 10.77 1.64
CA ALA A 30 -14.71 9.74 0.84
C ALA A 30 -13.62 8.99 0.06
N GLU A 31 -13.63 7.67 0.17
CA GLU A 31 -12.69 6.84 -0.58
C GLU A 31 -12.90 7.12 -2.07
N LEU A 32 -11.86 7.59 -2.74
CA LEU A 32 -11.89 7.75 -4.19
C LEU A 32 -12.03 6.36 -4.81
N PRO A 33 -12.92 6.18 -5.79
CA PRO A 33 -13.04 4.89 -6.47
C PRO A 33 -11.72 4.58 -7.17
N MET A 34 -11.03 3.55 -6.68
CA MET A 34 -9.80 3.08 -7.28
C MET A 34 -10.08 2.33 -8.59
N PRO A 35 -9.28 2.51 -9.63
CA PRO A 35 -9.35 1.67 -10.82
C PRO A 35 -9.22 0.19 -10.42
N LYS A 36 -9.99 -0.69 -11.07
CA LYS A 36 -9.99 -2.13 -10.77
C LYS A 36 -8.62 -2.82 -10.96
N GLN A 37 -7.70 -2.15 -11.66
CA GLN A 37 -6.34 -2.65 -11.92
C GLN A 37 -5.33 -2.21 -10.85
N ILE A 38 -5.74 -1.42 -9.85
CA ILE A 38 -4.86 -0.91 -8.81
C ILE A 38 -5.38 -1.37 -7.46
N ASP A 39 -4.61 -2.22 -6.80
CA ASP A 39 -4.84 -2.61 -5.42
C ASP A 39 -3.87 -1.84 -4.51
N VAL A 40 -4.38 -1.37 -3.39
CA VAL A 40 -3.59 -0.63 -2.40
C VAL A 40 -3.74 -1.29 -1.05
N VAL A 41 -2.62 -1.69 -0.47
CA VAL A 41 -2.56 -2.33 0.85
C VAL A 41 -1.75 -1.50 1.83
N PHE A 42 -2.18 -1.47 3.09
CA PHE A 42 -1.57 -0.65 4.13
C PHE A 42 -1.28 -1.46 5.39
N ASN A 43 -0.07 -1.38 5.90
CA ASN A 43 0.32 -2.00 7.17
C ASN A 43 -0.32 -1.33 8.41
N HIS A 44 -0.96 -0.18 8.26
CA HIS A 44 -1.64 0.57 9.32
C HIS A 44 -3.08 0.91 8.94
N ASN A 45 -3.86 -0.10 8.57
CA ASN A 45 -5.27 0.06 8.26
C ASN A 45 -6.10 -0.29 9.50
N ALA A 46 -6.83 0.69 10.05
CA ALA A 46 -7.68 0.47 11.23
C ALA A 46 -8.90 -0.42 10.94
N ARG A 47 -9.23 -0.63 9.66
CA ARG A 47 -10.40 -1.42 9.22
C ARG A 47 -10.07 -2.90 8.98
N SER A 48 -8.79 -3.26 8.93
CA SER A 48 -8.33 -4.63 8.69
C SER A 48 -7.46 -5.14 9.82
N ARG A 49 -7.48 -6.45 10.03
CA ARG A 49 -6.63 -7.15 10.99
C ARG A 49 -6.26 -8.50 10.42
N TYR A 50 -5.03 -8.90 10.66
CA TYR A 50 -4.55 -10.23 10.29
C TYR A 50 -3.81 -10.88 11.46
N ARG A 51 -3.69 -12.20 11.41
CA ARG A 51 -2.88 -12.94 12.35
C ARG A 51 -1.51 -13.19 11.75
N SER A 52 -0.47 -12.65 12.39
CA SER A 52 0.90 -12.81 11.92
C SER A 52 1.26 -14.31 11.83
N PRO A 53 1.66 -14.81 10.66
CA PRO A 53 2.06 -16.21 10.53
C PRO A 53 3.38 -16.53 11.26
N LEU A 54 4.19 -15.50 11.56
CA LEU A 54 5.45 -15.66 12.27
C LEU A 54 5.28 -15.73 13.78
N THR A 55 4.44 -14.85 14.35
CA THR A 55 4.30 -14.74 15.82
C THR A 55 2.98 -15.29 16.34
N GLY A 56 2.00 -15.50 15.46
CA GLY A 56 0.64 -15.88 15.83
C GLY A 56 -0.19 -14.75 16.48
N GLU A 57 0.37 -13.55 16.60
CA GLU A 57 -0.29 -12.40 17.17
C GLU A 57 -1.19 -11.69 16.17
N TRP A 58 -2.24 -11.04 16.69
CA TRP A 58 -3.09 -10.18 15.90
C TRP A 58 -2.43 -8.82 15.66
N ARG A 59 -2.39 -8.39 14.41
CA ARG A 59 -1.88 -7.08 13.98
C ARG A 59 -2.96 -6.30 13.25
N ASN A 60 -2.97 -4.98 13.44
CA ASN A 60 -3.82 -4.09 12.64
C ASN A 60 -3.13 -3.84 11.29
N GLY A 61 -3.95 -3.68 10.25
CA GLY A 61 -3.49 -3.47 8.89
C GLY A 61 -3.72 -4.66 7.99
N ASP A 62 -3.31 -4.52 6.74
CA ASP A 62 -3.41 -5.56 5.73
C ASP A 62 -2.19 -6.49 5.83
N ASP A 63 -2.38 -7.78 5.57
CA ASP A 63 -1.29 -8.75 5.47
C ASP A 63 -0.56 -8.59 4.14
N MET A 64 0.40 -7.67 4.12
CA MET A 64 1.17 -7.34 2.92
C MET A 64 2.01 -8.53 2.43
N GLU A 65 2.47 -9.40 3.34
CA GLU A 65 3.21 -10.60 2.96
C GLU A 65 2.29 -11.57 2.22
N ALA A 66 1.09 -11.83 2.74
CA ALA A 66 0.13 -12.68 2.07
C ALA A 66 -0.30 -12.13 0.72
N TRP A 67 -0.51 -10.81 0.62
CA TRP A 67 -0.85 -10.14 -0.64
C TRP A 67 0.25 -10.29 -1.70
N LEU A 68 1.52 -10.12 -1.30
CA LEU A 68 2.66 -10.32 -2.22
C LEU A 68 2.76 -11.79 -2.67
N ILE A 69 2.54 -12.75 -1.77
CA ILE A 69 2.54 -14.18 -2.11
C ILE A 69 1.44 -14.47 -3.13
N GLU A 70 0.23 -13.95 -2.91
CA GLU A 70 -0.89 -14.13 -3.85
C GLU A 70 -0.56 -13.56 -5.24
N ALA A 71 0.06 -12.38 -5.30
CA ALA A 71 0.50 -11.78 -6.56
C ALA A 71 1.56 -12.64 -7.28
N ILE A 72 2.55 -13.20 -6.54
CA ILE A 72 3.57 -14.09 -7.10
C ILE A 72 2.94 -15.41 -7.57
N ASP A 73 2.00 -15.96 -6.81
CA ASP A 73 1.31 -17.21 -7.15
C ASP A 73 0.39 -17.05 -8.36
N GLY A 74 -0.19 -15.86 -8.54
CA GLY A 74 -1.01 -15.52 -9.70
C GLY A 74 -0.23 -15.20 -10.97
N ALA A 75 1.09 -15.06 -10.90
CA ALA A 75 1.91 -14.73 -12.07
C ALA A 75 1.89 -15.85 -13.12
N THR A 76 1.72 -15.47 -14.39
CA THR A 76 1.62 -16.40 -15.53
C THR A 76 2.80 -16.34 -16.48
N GLU A 77 3.57 -15.25 -16.50
CA GLU A 77 4.68 -15.03 -17.44
C GLU A 77 6.00 -14.79 -16.73
N GLU A 78 6.05 -13.76 -15.89
CA GLU A 78 7.28 -13.39 -15.20
C GLU A 78 7.04 -12.71 -13.85
N VAL A 79 8.04 -12.82 -12.96
CA VAL A 79 8.14 -12.10 -11.70
C VAL A 79 9.49 -11.43 -11.62
N LEU A 80 9.49 -10.09 -11.56
CA LEU A 80 10.68 -9.27 -11.41
C LEU A 80 10.68 -8.61 -10.04
N VAL A 81 11.70 -8.86 -9.25
CA VAL A 81 11.84 -8.33 -7.89
C VAL A 81 13.11 -7.48 -7.79
N ALA A 82 12.97 -6.26 -7.31
CA ALA A 82 14.09 -5.38 -6.97
C ALA A 82 13.89 -4.85 -5.56
N VAL A 83 14.65 -5.34 -4.61
CA VAL A 83 14.53 -4.98 -3.20
C VAL A 83 15.92 -4.85 -2.57
N GLN A 84 16.02 -4.06 -1.52
CA GLN A 84 17.25 -3.90 -0.77
C GLN A 84 17.57 -5.19 0.01
N GLU A 85 16.58 -5.76 0.67
CA GLU A 85 16.72 -6.97 1.47
C GLU A 85 15.47 -7.86 1.28
N LEU A 86 15.69 -9.17 1.25
CA LEU A 86 14.62 -10.17 1.23
C LEU A 86 14.73 -11.05 2.48
N SER A 87 14.14 -10.62 3.58
CA SER A 87 14.19 -11.29 4.89
C SER A 87 12.94 -12.11 5.22
N LEU A 88 12.03 -12.29 4.27
CA LEU A 88 10.79 -13.03 4.44
C LEU A 88 10.85 -14.41 3.76
N PRO A 89 11.04 -15.51 4.53
CA PRO A 89 11.21 -16.85 3.97
C PRO A 89 10.03 -17.31 3.10
N ARG A 90 8.80 -16.90 3.43
CA ARG A 90 7.61 -17.27 2.67
C ARG A 90 7.59 -16.62 1.28
N ILE A 91 8.08 -15.38 1.14
CA ILE A 91 8.25 -14.73 -0.16
C ILE A 91 9.29 -15.50 -0.99
N ALA A 92 10.43 -15.85 -0.39
CA ALA A 92 11.46 -16.64 -1.09
C ALA A 92 10.89 -18.00 -1.57
N GLN A 93 10.10 -18.67 -0.74
CA GLN A 93 9.43 -19.93 -1.12
C GLN A 93 8.43 -19.74 -2.28
N ALA A 94 7.65 -18.65 -2.27
CA ALA A 94 6.73 -18.34 -3.36
C ALA A 94 7.47 -18.08 -4.69
N LEU A 95 8.61 -17.39 -4.65
CA LEU A 95 9.45 -17.17 -5.84
C LEU A 95 10.03 -18.47 -6.38
N ILE A 96 10.50 -19.37 -5.51
CA ILE A 96 10.99 -20.70 -5.90
C ILE A 96 9.85 -21.51 -6.53
N ALA A 97 8.66 -21.48 -5.91
CA ALA A 97 7.49 -22.17 -6.45
C ALA A 97 7.06 -21.61 -7.81
N ALA A 98 7.13 -20.28 -8.01
CA ALA A 98 6.88 -19.65 -9.31
C ALA A 98 7.85 -20.16 -10.37
N GLN A 99 9.15 -20.20 -10.06
CA GLN A 99 10.16 -20.76 -10.97
C GLN A 99 9.89 -22.24 -11.30
N GLN A 100 9.51 -23.03 -10.33
CA GLN A 100 9.16 -24.46 -10.55
C GLN A 100 7.92 -24.63 -11.44
N ARG A 101 7.00 -23.66 -11.46
CA ARG A 101 5.88 -23.61 -12.41
C ARG A 101 6.30 -23.19 -13.83
N GLY A 102 7.57 -22.86 -14.05
CA GLY A 102 8.08 -22.40 -15.33
C GLY A 102 7.98 -20.88 -15.55
N ILE A 103 7.63 -20.12 -14.53
CA ILE A 103 7.59 -18.66 -14.59
C ILE A 103 9.01 -18.10 -14.59
N ARG A 104 9.29 -17.08 -15.41
CA ARG A 104 10.57 -16.38 -15.39
C ARG A 104 10.70 -15.55 -14.13
N VAL A 105 11.60 -15.91 -13.23
CA VAL A 105 11.86 -15.17 -12.00
C VAL A 105 13.24 -14.51 -12.05
N ALA A 106 13.28 -13.21 -11.80
CA ALA A 106 14.52 -12.45 -11.64
C ALA A 106 14.46 -11.61 -10.37
N VAL A 107 15.53 -11.70 -9.55
CA VAL A 107 15.61 -11.00 -8.27
C VAL A 107 16.90 -10.19 -8.22
N VAL A 108 16.78 -8.90 -7.93
CA VAL A 108 17.91 -8.00 -7.70
C VAL A 108 17.89 -7.58 -6.24
N LEU A 109 18.97 -7.89 -5.54
CA LEU A 109 19.18 -7.55 -4.13
C LEU A 109 20.39 -6.64 -3.98
N GLU A 110 20.40 -5.82 -2.92
CA GLU A 110 21.60 -5.06 -2.60
C GLU A 110 22.72 -5.98 -2.06
N ASN A 111 23.93 -5.76 -2.57
CA ASN A 111 25.08 -6.63 -2.29
C ASN A 111 25.54 -6.60 -0.81
N ASN A 112 25.29 -5.51 -0.09
CA ASN A 112 25.73 -5.36 1.30
C ASN A 112 24.96 -6.28 2.27
N TYR A 113 23.78 -6.75 1.90
CA TYR A 113 22.92 -7.60 2.74
C TYR A 113 23.02 -9.10 2.42
N ARG A 114 23.83 -9.50 1.45
CA ARG A 114 23.93 -10.92 1.03
C ARG A 114 24.53 -11.85 2.09
N HIS A 115 25.17 -11.30 3.13
CA HIS A 115 25.79 -12.06 4.22
C HIS A 115 24.95 -12.15 5.48
N ALA A 116 23.72 -11.62 5.45
CA ALA A 116 22.79 -11.62 6.58
C ALA A 116 21.99 -12.94 6.71
N TRP A 117 22.33 -13.96 5.90
CA TRP A 117 21.66 -15.28 5.86
C TRP A 117 22.59 -16.40 6.29
#